data_b2b39517c4e61a53416f07508808e561
#
_entry.id   b2b39517c4e61a53416f07508808e561
#
_cell.length_a   1.000
_cell.length_b   1.000
_cell.length_c   1.000
_cell.angle_alpha   90.00
_cell.angle_beta   90.00
_cell.angle_gamma   90.00
#
_symmetry.space_group_name_H-M   'P 1'
#
loop_
_entity.id
_entity.type
_entity.pdbx_description
1 polymer ?
#
loop_
_entity_poly.entity_id
_entity_poly.type
_entity_poly.pdbx_seq_one_letter_code
_entity_poly.pdbx_strand_id
1 'polypeptide(L)'
;MAVSGAVEAVRPSDEAGTKRDERRALGVACGAHILHDGYTELVWVALPIWQTEFGLNYAAVGLLRTIYSGTLAGLQIPATALAGHIGAGTVLSAGTALAGLCYCLAGLSSGFALLVLALFLGGVGAATQHPIGSALVTRAFSGARSLKAFSAYNFAGDVGKVLLPATATSLLLILPWRPAYTLLGLVGVVVAIVIAVLTPRITLEPRSASAEFVLGEDGEGASAERFGFRILVLLGITDSVVRSSFFVCLPFLLIGKGAAVTTAGFALTLVFIGGAAGKLACGRSPIGSATSLPSLFARRSRQWELW
;
A
#
# COMPACT_ATOMS: atom_id res chain seq x y z
N MET A 1 -21.72 1.46 -51.83
CA MET A 1 -20.33 1.72 -51.44
C MET A 1 -20.07 1.00 -50.11
N ALA A 2 -19.40 -0.12 -50.18
CA ALA A 2 -19.07 -0.93 -49.00
C ALA A 2 -17.73 -0.41 -48.45
N VAL A 3 -17.72 0.14 -47.22
CA VAL A 3 -16.50 0.48 -46.51
C VAL A 3 -15.97 -0.80 -45.90
N SER A 4 -15.03 -1.43 -46.56
CA SER A 4 -14.25 -2.55 -46.05
C SER A 4 -13.25 -1.96 -45.02
N GLY A 5 -13.59 -2.01 -43.72
CA GLY A 5 -12.66 -1.78 -42.65
C GLY A 5 -11.68 -2.93 -42.58
N ALA A 6 -10.49 -2.78 -43.13
CA ALA A 6 -9.40 -3.72 -42.95
C ALA A 6 -9.03 -3.71 -41.43
N VAL A 7 -9.33 -4.82 -40.76
CA VAL A 7 -8.77 -5.12 -39.44
C VAL A 7 -7.27 -5.35 -39.64
N GLU A 8 -6.46 -4.36 -39.31
CA GLU A 8 -5.01 -4.43 -39.40
C GLU A 8 -4.55 -5.52 -38.41
N ALA A 9 -4.08 -6.64 -38.93
CA ALA A 9 -3.58 -7.75 -38.12
C ALA A 9 -2.32 -7.29 -37.37
N VAL A 10 -2.39 -7.23 -36.05
CA VAL A 10 -1.27 -6.90 -35.16
C VAL A 10 -0.11 -7.87 -35.44
N ARG A 11 1.05 -7.31 -35.73
CA ARG A 11 2.24 -8.11 -36.03
C ARG A 11 2.70 -8.90 -34.80
N PRO A 12 3.17 -10.16 -34.95
CA PRO A 12 3.64 -10.97 -33.81
C PRO A 12 4.77 -10.33 -32.97
N SER A 13 5.57 -9.45 -33.58
CA SER A 13 6.60 -8.65 -32.90
C SER A 13 6.01 -7.65 -31.90
N ASP A 14 4.88 -7.05 -32.25
CA ASP A 14 4.22 -6.02 -31.42
C ASP A 14 3.52 -6.67 -30.22
N GLU A 15 2.96 -7.87 -30.40
CA GLU A 15 2.39 -8.65 -29.30
C GLU A 15 3.47 -9.13 -28.30
N ALA A 16 4.64 -9.53 -28.77
CA ALA A 16 5.74 -9.97 -27.90
C ALA A 16 6.31 -8.80 -27.10
N GLY A 17 6.45 -7.61 -27.70
CA GLY A 17 6.81 -6.36 -27.04
C GLY A 17 5.83 -5.99 -25.92
N THR A 18 4.55 -5.99 -26.25
CA THR A 18 3.47 -5.67 -25.31
C THR A 18 3.45 -6.61 -24.10
N LYS A 19 3.58 -7.92 -24.28
CA LYS A 19 3.62 -8.91 -23.19
C LYS A 19 4.84 -8.75 -22.29
N ARG A 20 5.98 -8.36 -22.86
CA ARG A 20 7.21 -8.07 -22.09
C ARG A 20 7.02 -6.84 -21.22
N ASP A 21 6.42 -5.79 -21.75
CA ASP A 21 6.21 -4.54 -21.02
C ASP A 21 5.13 -4.69 -19.94
N GLU A 22 4.06 -5.46 -20.20
CA GLU A 22 3.07 -5.86 -19.19
C GLU A 22 3.75 -6.56 -17.99
N ARG A 23 4.58 -7.58 -18.25
CA ARG A 23 5.29 -8.32 -17.20
C ARG A 23 6.26 -7.42 -16.42
N ARG A 24 6.95 -6.52 -17.11
CA ARG A 24 7.88 -5.56 -16.51
C ARG A 24 7.14 -4.58 -15.61
N ALA A 25 6.04 -3.99 -16.08
CA ALA A 25 5.21 -3.07 -15.30
C ALA A 25 4.66 -3.75 -14.03
N LEU A 26 4.13 -4.97 -14.17
CA LEU A 26 3.64 -5.74 -13.02
C LEU A 26 4.77 -6.10 -12.05
N GLY A 27 5.92 -6.54 -12.54
CA GLY A 27 7.07 -6.88 -11.70
C GLY A 27 7.59 -5.69 -10.91
N VAL A 28 7.72 -4.52 -11.55
CA VAL A 28 8.12 -3.27 -10.90
C VAL A 28 7.08 -2.85 -9.86
N ALA A 29 5.79 -2.84 -10.22
CA ALA A 29 4.72 -2.46 -9.30
C ALA A 29 4.65 -3.40 -8.08
N CYS A 30 4.72 -4.72 -8.28
CA CYS A 30 4.73 -5.70 -7.19
C CYS A 30 5.98 -5.57 -6.31
N GLY A 31 7.16 -5.44 -6.90
CA GLY A 31 8.41 -5.27 -6.16
C GLY A 31 8.42 -4.01 -5.30
N ALA A 32 7.97 -2.89 -5.85
CA ALA A 32 7.78 -1.66 -5.10
C ALA A 32 6.75 -1.85 -3.97
N HIS A 33 5.63 -2.53 -4.24
CA HIS A 33 4.58 -2.75 -3.24
C HIS A 33 5.05 -3.60 -2.07
N ILE A 34 5.77 -4.71 -2.34
CA ILE A 34 6.40 -5.54 -1.29
C ILE A 34 7.25 -4.68 -0.36
N LEU A 35 8.10 -3.85 -0.94
CA LEU A 35 9.03 -3.04 -0.15
C LEU A 35 8.34 -1.96 0.66
N HIS A 36 7.48 -1.17 0.02
CA HIS A 36 6.82 -0.03 0.68
C HIS A 36 5.84 -0.44 1.77
N ASP A 37 5.01 -1.46 1.51
CA ASP A 37 4.09 -1.98 2.53
C ASP A 37 4.88 -2.62 3.68
N GLY A 38 5.94 -3.35 3.35
CA GLY A 38 6.84 -3.89 4.36
C GLY A 38 7.49 -2.81 5.22
N TYR A 39 7.97 -1.72 4.63
CA TYR A 39 8.51 -0.58 5.37
C TYR A 39 7.46 0.11 6.24
N THR A 40 6.24 0.25 5.75
CA THR A 40 5.15 0.84 6.54
C THR A 40 4.88 0.04 7.81
N GLU A 41 4.90 -1.29 7.71
CA GLU A 41 4.66 -2.18 8.86
C GLU A 41 5.90 -2.36 9.73
N LEU A 42 7.09 -2.18 9.18
CA LEU A 42 8.34 -2.21 9.94
C LEU A 42 8.42 -1.13 11.03
N VAL A 43 7.74 -0.01 10.83
CA VAL A 43 7.64 1.06 11.86
C VAL A 43 7.10 0.50 13.18
N TRP A 44 6.11 -0.40 13.15
CA TRP A 44 5.52 -0.98 14.37
C TRP A 44 6.54 -1.77 15.21
N VAL A 45 7.44 -2.49 14.54
CA VAL A 45 8.53 -3.24 15.20
C VAL A 45 9.58 -2.27 15.78
N ALA A 46 9.78 -1.13 15.11
CA ALA A 46 10.78 -0.14 15.49
C ALA A 46 10.37 0.73 16.68
N LEU A 47 9.08 1.03 16.84
CA LEU A 47 8.60 1.98 17.88
C LEU A 47 9.06 1.64 19.30
N PRO A 48 8.97 0.39 19.80
CA PRO A 48 9.46 0.06 21.13
C PRO A 48 10.99 0.19 21.27
N ILE A 49 11.73 -0.12 20.18
CA ILE A 49 13.18 0.02 20.15
C ILE A 49 13.56 1.50 20.31
N TRP A 50 12.94 2.36 19.51
CA TRP A 50 13.18 3.81 19.56
C TRP A 50 12.70 4.43 20.85
N GLN A 51 11.60 3.93 21.44
CA GLN A 51 11.14 4.37 22.75
C GLN A 51 12.22 4.15 23.81
N THR A 52 12.78 2.95 23.88
CA THR A 52 13.81 2.60 24.85
C THR A 52 15.11 3.34 24.59
N GLU A 53 15.56 3.39 23.33
CA GLU A 53 16.83 4.02 22.93
C GLU A 53 16.87 5.53 23.22
N PHE A 54 15.77 6.23 22.96
CA PHE A 54 15.71 7.70 23.09
C PHE A 54 14.90 8.17 24.31
N GLY A 55 14.48 7.26 25.19
CA GLY A 55 13.71 7.62 26.40
C GLY A 55 12.37 8.29 26.09
N LEU A 56 11.67 7.87 25.02
CA LEU A 56 10.48 8.54 24.55
C LEU A 56 9.24 8.18 25.38
N ASN A 57 8.40 9.17 25.65
CA ASN A 57 7.08 8.91 26.17
C ASN A 57 6.12 8.44 25.06
N TYR A 58 4.96 7.90 25.43
CA TYR A 58 3.98 7.39 24.46
C TYR A 58 3.45 8.45 23.49
N ALA A 59 3.39 9.73 23.91
CA ALA A 59 3.00 10.81 23.01
C ALA A 59 4.03 11.02 21.89
N ALA A 60 5.32 10.98 22.20
CA ALA A 60 6.39 11.05 21.20
C ALA A 60 6.40 9.84 20.28
N VAL A 61 6.13 8.64 20.80
CA VAL A 61 5.97 7.42 19.98
C VAL A 61 4.79 7.56 19.00
N GLY A 62 3.64 8.04 19.51
CA GLY A 62 2.47 8.32 18.67
C GLY A 62 2.77 9.38 17.61
N LEU A 63 3.52 10.44 17.95
CA LEU A 63 3.94 11.48 17.03
C LEU A 63 4.81 10.93 15.89
N LEU A 64 5.77 10.04 16.18
CA LEU A 64 6.60 9.39 15.17
C LEU A 64 5.74 8.66 14.13
N ARG A 65 4.77 7.87 14.60
CA ARG A 65 3.86 7.15 13.71
C ARG A 65 2.96 8.10 12.91
N THR A 66 2.46 9.15 13.56
CA THR A 66 1.60 10.16 12.93
C THR A 66 2.34 10.92 11.83
N ILE A 67 3.60 11.29 12.06
CA ILE A 67 4.43 11.96 11.06
C ILE A 67 4.58 11.07 9.82
N TYR A 68 4.97 9.81 9.99
CA TYR A 68 5.10 8.89 8.86
C TYR A 68 3.78 8.70 8.12
N SER A 69 2.72 8.34 8.82
CA SER A 69 1.42 8.03 8.19
C SER A 69 0.72 9.27 7.63
N GLY A 70 0.81 10.39 8.33
CA GLY A 70 0.21 11.66 7.90
C GLY A 70 0.88 12.19 6.64
N THR A 71 2.21 12.13 6.57
CA THR A 71 2.97 12.51 5.37
C THR A 71 2.63 11.58 4.21
N LEU A 72 2.62 10.26 4.45
CA LEU A 72 2.22 9.27 3.45
C LEU A 72 0.82 9.58 2.90
N ALA A 73 -0.17 9.78 3.76
CA ALA A 73 -1.55 10.02 3.33
C ALA A 73 -1.70 11.37 2.63
N GLY A 74 -1.11 12.43 3.18
CA GLY A 74 -1.26 13.79 2.66
C GLY A 74 -0.58 14.05 1.32
N LEU A 75 0.48 13.31 1.00
CA LEU A 75 1.26 13.54 -0.21
C LEU A 75 0.94 12.60 -1.39
N GLN A 76 -0.05 11.70 -1.29
CA GLN A 76 -0.42 10.82 -2.41
C GLN A 76 -0.91 11.59 -3.64
N ILE A 77 -1.73 12.62 -3.44
CA ILE A 77 -2.24 13.46 -4.55
C ILE A 77 -1.10 14.28 -5.18
N PRO A 78 -0.29 15.03 -4.40
CA PRO A 78 0.90 15.70 -4.94
C PRO A 78 1.88 14.77 -5.67
N ALA A 79 2.11 13.57 -5.15
CA ALA A 79 3.00 12.59 -5.79
C ALA A 79 2.46 12.15 -7.17
N THR A 80 1.14 11.95 -7.27
CA THR A 80 0.49 11.63 -8.54
C THR A 80 0.60 12.77 -9.55
N ALA A 81 0.39 14.01 -9.12
CA ALA A 81 0.55 15.18 -9.97
C ALA A 81 2.00 15.31 -10.47
N LEU A 82 2.98 15.13 -9.58
CA LEU A 82 4.40 15.15 -9.93
C LEU A 82 4.75 14.06 -10.95
N ALA A 83 4.18 12.86 -10.80
CA ALA A 83 4.38 11.75 -11.74
C ALA A 83 3.85 12.07 -13.15
N GLY A 84 2.83 12.91 -13.25
CA GLY A 84 2.34 13.44 -14.53
C GLY A 84 3.35 14.36 -15.23
N HIS A 85 4.19 15.06 -14.48
CA HIS A 85 5.16 16.00 -15.05
C HIS A 85 6.54 15.37 -15.35
N ILE A 86 7.07 14.55 -14.44
CA ILE A 86 8.44 14.01 -14.56
C ILE A 86 8.50 12.51 -14.83
N GLY A 87 7.33 11.86 -14.95
CA GLY A 87 7.19 10.45 -15.26
C GLY A 87 7.05 9.56 -14.02
N ALA A 88 6.17 8.56 -14.15
CA ALA A 88 5.82 7.61 -13.08
C ALA A 88 7.03 6.83 -12.54
N GLY A 89 7.91 6.37 -13.43
CA GLY A 89 9.11 5.63 -13.06
C GLY A 89 10.10 6.44 -12.23
N THR A 90 10.29 7.70 -12.60
CA THR A 90 11.17 8.63 -11.88
C THR A 90 10.64 8.90 -10.48
N VAL A 91 9.34 9.20 -10.34
CA VAL A 91 8.74 9.49 -9.03
C VAL A 91 8.70 8.25 -8.16
N LEU A 92 8.35 7.07 -8.71
CA LEU A 92 8.34 5.83 -7.95
C LEU A 92 9.74 5.42 -7.49
N SER A 93 10.76 5.55 -8.34
CA SER A 93 12.14 5.22 -7.95
C SER A 93 12.69 6.19 -6.91
N ALA A 94 12.46 7.49 -7.07
CA ALA A 94 12.87 8.50 -6.10
C ALA A 94 12.14 8.30 -4.75
N GLY A 95 10.84 8.02 -4.78
CA GLY A 95 10.07 7.70 -3.57
C GLY A 95 10.57 6.43 -2.87
N THR A 96 10.91 5.39 -3.64
CA THR A 96 11.49 4.16 -3.09
C THR A 96 12.87 4.41 -2.48
N ALA A 97 13.69 5.26 -3.10
CA ALA A 97 14.98 5.67 -2.52
C ALA A 97 14.80 6.43 -1.21
N LEU A 98 13.85 7.37 -1.14
CA LEU A 98 13.53 8.10 0.09
C LEU A 98 13.02 7.17 1.18
N ALA A 99 12.18 6.21 0.85
CA ALA A 99 11.70 5.21 1.81
C ALA A 99 12.84 4.34 2.36
N GLY A 100 13.82 3.95 1.51
CA GLY A 100 15.04 3.26 1.96
C GLY A 100 15.93 4.16 2.81
N LEU A 101 16.18 5.39 2.38
CA LEU A 101 16.99 6.37 3.12
C LEU A 101 16.41 6.68 4.51
N CYS A 102 15.08 6.63 4.67
CA CYS A 102 14.44 6.74 5.98
C CYS A 102 15.08 5.78 7.00
N TYR A 103 15.20 4.50 6.64
CA TYR A 103 15.74 3.49 7.54
C TYR A 103 17.25 3.57 7.69
N CYS A 104 17.97 4.00 6.65
CA CYS A 104 19.40 4.32 6.78
C CYS A 104 19.60 5.47 7.80
N LEU A 105 18.86 6.55 7.66
CA LEU A 105 18.92 7.70 8.57
C LEU A 105 18.44 7.34 9.98
N ALA A 106 17.40 6.52 10.10
CA ALA A 106 16.95 6.02 11.41
C ALA A 106 18.06 5.22 12.09
N GLY A 107 18.76 4.32 11.39
CA GLY A 107 19.89 3.57 11.90
C GLY A 107 21.08 4.46 12.31
N LEU A 108 21.26 5.60 11.65
CA LEU A 108 22.30 6.58 11.97
C LEU A 108 21.84 7.66 12.97
N SER A 109 20.58 7.63 13.41
CA SER A 109 20.03 8.67 14.27
C SER A 109 20.71 8.69 15.64
N SER A 110 21.18 9.87 16.06
CA SER A 110 21.74 10.13 17.37
C SER A 110 20.73 10.73 18.36
N GLY A 111 19.49 11.00 17.89
CA GLY A 111 18.45 11.61 18.72
C GLY A 111 17.11 11.69 18.00
N PHE A 112 16.11 12.13 18.77
CA PHE A 112 14.71 12.19 18.35
C PHE A 112 14.48 13.05 17.08
N ALA A 113 15.15 14.20 16.97
CA ALA A 113 14.95 15.12 15.83
C ALA A 113 15.34 14.48 14.47
N LEU A 114 16.46 13.76 14.42
CA LEU A 114 16.89 13.08 13.21
C LEU A 114 15.95 11.90 12.87
N LEU A 115 15.42 11.23 13.89
CA LEU A 115 14.43 10.17 13.71
C LEU A 115 13.12 10.72 13.13
N VAL A 116 12.65 11.88 13.63
CA VAL A 116 11.49 12.60 13.09
C VAL A 116 11.69 12.95 11.61
N LEU A 117 12.86 13.51 11.28
CA LEU A 117 13.20 13.83 9.88
C LEU A 117 13.24 12.57 9.01
N ALA A 118 13.84 11.49 9.50
CA ALA A 118 13.89 10.23 8.78
C ALA A 118 12.48 9.71 8.46
N LEU A 119 11.58 9.68 9.44
CA LEU A 119 10.22 9.21 9.26
C LEU A 119 9.38 10.13 8.36
N PHE A 120 9.60 11.44 8.43
CA PHE A 120 8.99 12.39 7.50
C PHE A 120 9.41 12.06 6.05
N LEU A 121 10.71 11.92 5.78
CA LEU A 121 11.22 11.55 4.45
C LEU A 121 10.71 10.17 4.01
N GLY A 122 10.61 9.21 4.94
CA GLY A 122 10.01 7.90 4.68
C GLY A 122 8.54 8.00 4.26
N GLY A 123 7.76 8.84 4.92
CA GLY A 123 6.37 9.12 4.55
C GLY A 123 6.24 9.79 3.19
N VAL A 124 7.13 10.74 2.85
CA VAL A 124 7.21 11.35 1.50
C VAL A 124 7.46 10.26 0.45
N GLY A 125 8.43 9.39 0.69
CA GLY A 125 8.74 8.28 -0.20
C GLY A 125 7.56 7.31 -0.36
N ALA A 126 6.96 6.89 0.75
CA ALA A 126 5.85 5.95 0.76
C ALA A 126 4.58 6.49 0.06
N ALA A 127 4.36 7.80 0.04
CA ALA A 127 3.24 8.44 -0.64
C ALA A 127 3.20 8.19 -2.16
N THR A 128 4.33 7.86 -2.77
CA THR A 128 4.44 7.65 -4.22
C THR A 128 3.90 6.29 -4.67
N GLN A 129 3.96 5.29 -3.80
CA GLN A 129 3.83 3.89 -4.18
C GLN A 129 2.40 3.52 -4.62
N HIS A 130 1.40 3.73 -3.75
CA HIS A 130 0.04 3.26 -4.02
C HIS A 130 -0.58 3.89 -5.28
N PRO A 131 -0.57 5.21 -5.47
CA PRO A 131 -1.18 5.80 -6.65
C PRO A 131 -0.41 5.47 -7.93
N ILE A 132 0.93 5.45 -7.89
CA ILE A 132 1.74 5.21 -9.09
C ILE A 132 1.79 3.72 -9.43
N GLY A 133 1.96 2.84 -8.43
CA GLY A 133 1.97 1.39 -8.64
C GLY A 133 0.64 0.88 -9.19
N SER A 134 -0.49 1.33 -8.63
CA SER A 134 -1.82 0.98 -9.14
C SER A 134 -2.05 1.50 -10.56
N ALA A 135 -1.62 2.73 -10.86
CA ALA A 135 -1.72 3.31 -12.20
C ALA A 135 -0.87 2.55 -13.24
N LEU A 136 0.33 2.09 -12.87
CA LEU A 136 1.16 1.24 -13.75
C LEU A 136 0.45 -0.06 -14.11
N VAL A 137 -0.17 -0.73 -13.13
CA VAL A 137 -0.90 -1.98 -13.36
C VAL A 137 -2.15 -1.75 -14.23
N THR A 138 -2.97 -0.74 -13.90
CA THR A 138 -4.21 -0.48 -14.63
C THR A 138 -3.99 0.04 -16.05
N ARG A 139 -2.83 0.62 -16.36
CA ARG A 139 -2.45 1.02 -17.72
C ARG A 139 -1.86 -0.13 -18.53
N ALA A 140 -1.10 -1.02 -17.89
CA ALA A 140 -0.49 -2.15 -18.56
C ALA A 140 -1.50 -3.26 -18.92
N PHE A 141 -2.60 -3.39 -18.16
CA PHE A 141 -3.56 -4.47 -18.34
C PHE A 141 -4.98 -3.94 -18.54
N SER A 142 -5.76 -4.61 -19.41
CA SER A 142 -7.15 -4.28 -19.69
C SER A 142 -8.10 -5.46 -19.48
N GLY A 143 -9.39 -5.18 -19.27
CA GLY A 143 -10.44 -6.19 -19.10
C GLY A 143 -10.19 -7.14 -17.93
N ALA A 144 -10.53 -8.43 -18.12
CA ALA A 144 -10.39 -9.45 -17.08
C ALA A 144 -8.94 -9.69 -16.63
N ARG A 145 -7.93 -9.35 -17.45
CA ARG A 145 -6.51 -9.46 -17.10
C ARG A 145 -6.11 -8.39 -16.08
N SER A 146 -6.72 -7.20 -16.13
CA SER A 146 -6.49 -6.12 -15.18
C SER A 146 -6.85 -6.53 -13.76
N LEU A 147 -7.98 -7.21 -13.56
CA LEU A 147 -8.40 -7.69 -12.25
C LEU A 147 -7.39 -8.69 -11.64
N LYS A 148 -6.91 -9.63 -12.46
CA LYS A 148 -5.90 -10.62 -12.02
C LYS A 148 -4.57 -9.94 -11.67
N ALA A 149 -4.11 -9.01 -12.51
CA ALA A 149 -2.88 -8.26 -12.28
C ALA A 149 -2.98 -7.40 -11.01
N PHE A 150 -4.12 -6.75 -10.79
CA PHE A 150 -4.37 -5.95 -9.59
C PHE A 150 -4.46 -6.81 -8.31
N SER A 151 -5.03 -8.01 -8.41
CA SER A 151 -5.03 -8.98 -7.31
C SER A 151 -3.61 -9.44 -6.94
N ALA A 152 -2.77 -9.71 -7.95
CA ALA A 152 -1.37 -10.05 -7.73
C ALA A 152 -0.57 -8.90 -7.10
N TYR A 153 -0.82 -7.67 -7.56
CA TYR A 153 -0.25 -6.45 -6.99
C TYR A 153 -0.63 -6.27 -5.52
N ASN A 154 -1.91 -6.43 -5.16
CA ASN A 154 -2.35 -6.31 -3.76
C ASN A 154 -1.77 -7.43 -2.89
N PHE A 155 -1.71 -8.66 -3.40
CA PHE A 155 -1.09 -9.77 -2.70
C PHE A 155 0.40 -9.54 -2.45
N ALA A 156 1.11 -8.92 -3.39
CA ALA A 156 2.51 -8.53 -3.21
C ALA A 156 2.70 -7.59 -2.01
N GLY A 157 1.79 -6.63 -1.80
CA GLY A 157 1.81 -5.79 -0.60
C GLY A 157 1.66 -6.60 0.69
N ASP A 158 0.72 -7.55 0.72
CA ASP A 158 0.53 -8.42 1.90
C ASP A 158 1.77 -9.30 2.18
N VAL A 159 2.46 -9.78 1.14
CA VAL A 159 3.77 -10.45 1.29
C VAL A 159 4.79 -9.50 1.93
N GLY A 160 4.85 -8.25 1.52
CA GLY A 160 5.74 -7.24 2.08
C GLY A 160 5.52 -7.02 3.57
N LYS A 161 4.24 -6.91 3.98
CA LYS A 161 3.85 -6.73 5.40
C LYS A 161 4.32 -7.87 6.30
N VAL A 162 4.48 -9.07 5.77
CA VAL A 162 5.02 -10.22 6.50
C VAL A 162 6.54 -10.23 6.42
N LEU A 163 7.09 -10.06 5.21
CA LEU A 163 8.50 -10.30 4.91
C LEU A 163 9.43 -9.33 5.64
N LEU A 164 9.18 -8.02 5.57
CA LEU A 164 10.10 -7.04 6.14
C LEU A 164 10.10 -7.02 7.67
N PRO A 165 8.96 -7.04 8.38
CA PRO A 165 8.96 -7.19 9.83
C PRO A 165 9.60 -8.50 10.30
N ALA A 166 9.35 -9.62 9.61
CA ALA A 166 9.98 -10.90 9.94
C ALA A 166 11.51 -10.84 9.75
N THR A 167 11.97 -10.27 8.63
CA THR A 167 13.41 -10.11 8.34
C THR A 167 14.07 -9.20 9.38
N ALA A 168 13.46 -8.05 9.69
CA ALA A 168 13.96 -7.14 10.71
C ALA A 168 14.07 -7.83 12.07
N THR A 169 13.01 -8.52 12.49
CA THR A 169 13.00 -9.24 13.77
C THR A 169 14.07 -10.33 13.82
N SER A 170 14.26 -11.04 12.70
CA SER A 170 15.34 -12.07 12.60
C SER A 170 16.73 -11.44 12.65
N LEU A 171 16.94 -10.30 12.00
CA LEU A 171 18.21 -9.56 12.09
C LEU A 171 18.50 -9.09 13.51
N LEU A 172 17.49 -8.69 14.28
CA LEU A 172 17.62 -8.27 15.68
C LEU A 172 18.06 -9.41 16.63
N LEU A 173 18.00 -10.67 16.20
CA LEU A 173 18.57 -11.81 16.95
C LEU A 173 20.10 -11.83 16.90
N ILE A 174 20.71 -11.28 15.85
CA ILE A 174 22.13 -11.40 15.55
C ILE A 174 22.84 -10.05 15.41
N LEU A 175 22.11 -8.96 15.22
CA LEU A 175 22.66 -7.61 15.03
C LEU A 175 21.97 -6.61 15.95
N PRO A 176 22.70 -5.57 16.41
CA PRO A 176 22.06 -4.39 16.98
C PRO A 176 21.08 -3.75 16.00
N TRP A 177 20.08 -3.02 16.54
CA TRP A 177 19.02 -2.45 15.72
C TRP A 177 19.53 -1.45 14.66
N ARG A 178 20.58 -0.67 14.96
CA ARG A 178 21.13 0.34 14.04
C ARG A 178 21.62 -0.28 12.72
N PRO A 179 22.57 -1.23 12.73
CA PRO A 179 23.00 -1.88 11.49
C PRO A 179 21.88 -2.69 10.84
N ALA A 180 20.97 -3.32 11.60
CA ALA A 180 19.84 -4.07 11.01
C ALA A 180 18.93 -3.16 10.18
N TYR A 181 18.55 -1.99 10.71
CA TYR A 181 17.71 -1.04 9.99
C TYR A 181 18.44 -0.34 8.85
N THR A 182 19.73 -0.04 9.02
CA THR A 182 20.57 0.49 7.93
C THR A 182 20.64 -0.50 6.74
N LEU A 183 20.85 -1.78 7.01
CA LEU A 183 20.84 -2.82 5.96
C LEU A 183 19.51 -2.90 5.23
N LEU A 184 18.39 -2.88 5.97
CA LEU A 184 17.06 -2.84 5.36
C LEU A 184 16.86 -1.59 4.52
N GLY A 185 17.35 -0.44 4.98
CA GLY A 185 17.30 0.80 4.21
C GLY A 185 18.11 0.74 2.91
N LEU A 186 19.30 0.14 2.94
CA LEU A 186 20.13 -0.07 1.74
C LEU A 186 19.43 -0.97 0.71
N VAL A 187 18.70 -2.00 1.14
CA VAL A 187 17.86 -2.80 0.23
C VAL A 187 16.87 -1.91 -0.53
N GLY A 188 16.26 -0.93 0.13
CA GLY A 188 15.37 0.03 -0.51
C GLY A 188 16.06 0.89 -1.56
N VAL A 189 17.27 1.34 -1.29
CA VAL A 189 18.07 2.10 -2.27
C VAL A 189 18.41 1.25 -3.48
N VAL A 190 18.81 -0.01 -3.27
CA VAL A 190 19.07 -0.95 -4.38
C VAL A 190 17.83 -1.20 -5.21
N VAL A 191 16.67 -1.44 -4.56
CA VAL A 191 15.40 -1.64 -5.27
C VAL A 191 15.01 -0.37 -6.04
N ALA A 192 15.25 0.83 -5.50
CA ALA A 192 15.02 2.08 -6.21
C ALA A 192 15.83 2.18 -7.51
N ILE A 193 17.09 1.79 -7.48
CA ILE A 193 17.96 1.73 -8.68
C ILE A 193 17.38 0.73 -9.68
N VAL A 194 16.98 -0.46 -9.22
CA VAL A 194 16.35 -1.47 -10.09
C VAL A 194 15.07 -0.93 -10.73
N ILE A 195 14.21 -0.26 -9.97
CA ILE A 195 13.01 0.39 -10.49
C ILE A 195 13.39 1.43 -11.56
N ALA A 196 14.35 2.32 -11.29
CA ALA A 196 14.78 3.34 -12.23
C ALA A 196 15.27 2.76 -13.57
N VAL A 197 15.96 1.61 -13.54
CA VAL A 197 16.46 0.95 -14.74
C VAL A 197 15.36 0.19 -15.48
N LEU A 198 14.46 -0.48 -14.74
CA LEU A 198 13.46 -1.37 -15.32
C LEU A 198 12.18 -0.67 -15.73
N THR A 199 11.80 0.44 -15.12
CA THR A 199 10.52 1.09 -15.42
C THR A 199 10.55 1.64 -16.84
N PRO A 200 9.60 1.24 -17.72
CA PRO A 200 9.45 1.89 -19.01
C PRO A 200 9.14 3.37 -18.76
N ARG A 201 9.65 4.25 -19.58
CA ARG A 201 9.38 5.70 -19.52
C ARG A 201 7.93 5.97 -19.91
N ILE A 202 7.01 5.59 -19.03
CA ILE A 202 5.59 5.84 -19.18
C ILE A 202 5.31 7.21 -18.58
N THR A 203 5.06 8.19 -19.41
CA THR A 203 4.49 9.46 -18.97
C THR A 203 3.02 9.17 -18.58
N LEU A 204 2.67 9.39 -17.33
CA LEU A 204 1.27 9.40 -16.91
C LEU A 204 0.69 10.70 -17.49
N GLU A 205 0.00 10.62 -18.62
CA GLU A 205 -0.81 11.75 -19.04
C GLU A 205 -1.75 12.11 -17.87
N PRO A 206 -1.88 13.41 -17.56
CA PRO A 206 -2.91 13.85 -16.64
C PRO A 206 -4.22 13.30 -17.22
N ARG A 207 -4.76 12.25 -16.62
CA ARG A 207 -6.12 11.85 -16.91
C ARG A 207 -6.90 13.05 -16.46
N SER A 208 -7.42 13.82 -17.43
CA SER A 208 -8.31 14.93 -17.13
C SER A 208 -9.29 14.38 -16.08
N ALA A 209 -9.51 15.12 -15.02
CA ALA A 209 -10.36 14.74 -13.92
C ALA A 209 -11.85 14.51 -14.30
N SER A 210 -12.13 14.41 -15.57
CA SER A 210 -13.25 13.73 -16.22
C SER A 210 -13.13 12.18 -16.15
N ALA A 211 -12.60 11.58 -15.06
CA ALA A 211 -13.41 10.54 -14.49
C ALA A 211 -14.69 11.30 -14.10
N GLU A 212 -15.62 11.36 -15.02
CA GLU A 212 -17.01 11.53 -14.67
C GLU A 212 -17.25 10.57 -13.49
N PHE A 213 -17.08 11.14 -12.31
CA PHE A 213 -17.93 10.74 -11.23
C PHE A 213 -19.30 11.14 -11.80
N VAL A 214 -19.94 10.19 -12.46
CA VAL A 214 -21.32 10.29 -12.86
C VAL A 214 -22.03 10.45 -11.53
N LEU A 215 -22.12 11.71 -11.12
CA LEU A 215 -23.14 12.13 -10.18
C LEU A 215 -24.40 11.78 -10.97
N GLY A 216 -25.00 10.63 -10.63
CA GLY A 216 -26.29 10.26 -11.14
C GLY A 216 -27.16 11.50 -11.02
N GLU A 217 -27.86 11.82 -12.09
CA GLU A 217 -28.81 12.93 -12.15
C GLU A 217 -29.58 13.02 -10.84
N ASP A 218 -29.80 14.23 -10.35
CA ASP A 218 -30.47 14.54 -9.09
C ASP A 218 -31.85 13.84 -8.98
N GLY A 219 -31.82 12.54 -8.66
CA GLY A 219 -32.98 11.70 -8.44
C GLY A 219 -32.93 11.08 -7.02
N GLU A 220 -34.02 10.48 -6.58
CA GLU A 220 -34.15 9.86 -5.25
C GLU A 220 -33.03 8.84 -4.92
N GLY A 221 -32.30 8.31 -5.92
CA GLY A 221 -31.10 7.48 -5.77
C GLY A 221 -29.88 8.21 -5.24
N ALA A 222 -29.66 9.48 -5.57
CA ALA A 222 -28.45 10.23 -5.21
C ALA A 222 -28.30 10.45 -3.69
N SER A 223 -29.39 10.55 -2.96
CA SER A 223 -29.37 10.68 -1.49
C SER A 223 -28.95 9.37 -0.80
N ALA A 224 -29.43 8.23 -1.30
CA ALA A 224 -29.07 6.90 -0.79
C ALA A 224 -27.59 6.56 -1.09
N GLU A 225 -27.08 6.94 -2.26
CA GLU A 225 -25.68 6.77 -2.61
C GLU A 225 -24.75 7.64 -1.75
N ARG A 226 -25.09 8.90 -1.52
CA ARG A 226 -24.35 9.80 -0.61
C ARG A 226 -24.36 9.28 0.83
N PHE A 227 -25.47 8.74 1.28
CA PHE A 227 -25.57 8.14 2.62
C PHE A 227 -24.72 6.86 2.72
N GLY A 228 -24.80 5.97 1.72
CA GLY A 228 -23.96 4.78 1.63
C GLY A 228 -22.47 5.10 1.62
N PHE A 229 -22.06 6.14 0.87
CA PHE A 229 -20.67 6.60 0.85
C PHE A 229 -20.21 7.11 2.22
N ARG A 230 -21.04 7.89 2.94
CA ARG A 230 -20.72 8.38 4.30
C ARG A 230 -20.53 7.23 5.28
N ILE A 231 -21.40 6.20 5.23
CA ILE A 231 -21.24 4.99 6.06
C ILE A 231 -19.93 4.28 5.74
N LEU A 232 -19.58 4.12 4.45
CA LEU A 232 -18.33 3.50 4.04
C LEU A 232 -17.11 4.25 4.55
N VAL A 233 -17.13 5.59 4.49
CA VAL A 233 -16.06 6.43 5.05
C VAL A 233 -15.97 6.25 6.57
N LEU A 234 -17.09 6.26 7.28
CA LEU A 234 -17.12 6.07 8.74
C LEU A 234 -16.58 4.70 9.14
N LEU A 235 -16.98 3.64 8.44
CA LEU A 235 -16.48 2.28 8.65
C LEU A 235 -14.96 2.21 8.40
N GLY A 236 -14.48 2.84 7.31
CA GLY A 236 -13.04 2.90 7.00
C GLY A 236 -12.23 3.64 8.05
N ILE A 237 -12.75 4.76 8.57
CA ILE A 237 -12.11 5.51 9.67
C ILE A 237 -12.07 4.65 10.92
N THR A 238 -13.19 4.03 11.30
CA THR A 238 -13.28 3.18 12.51
C THR A 238 -12.32 1.99 12.42
N ASP A 239 -12.30 1.27 11.29
CA ASP A 239 -11.35 0.18 11.05
C ASP A 239 -9.90 0.65 11.19
N SER A 240 -9.57 1.78 10.56
CA SER A 240 -8.22 2.34 10.60
C SER A 240 -7.79 2.72 12.02
N VAL A 241 -8.69 3.33 12.81
CA VAL A 241 -8.41 3.69 14.21
C VAL A 241 -8.20 2.46 15.05
N VAL A 242 -9.09 1.48 15.01
CA VAL A 242 -9.01 0.24 15.80
C VAL A 242 -7.74 -0.53 15.45
N ARG A 243 -7.47 -0.72 14.16
CA ARG A 243 -6.29 -1.43 13.67
C ARG A 243 -4.99 -0.74 14.05
N SER A 244 -4.90 0.58 13.85
CA SER A 244 -3.70 1.34 14.20
C SER A 244 -3.44 1.33 15.71
N SER A 245 -4.49 1.47 16.53
CA SER A 245 -4.38 1.38 17.98
C SER A 245 -3.88 0.00 18.43
N PHE A 246 -4.42 -1.06 17.82
CA PHE A 246 -3.98 -2.43 18.11
C PHE A 246 -2.49 -2.62 17.78
N PHE A 247 -2.03 -2.20 16.60
CA PHE A 247 -0.64 -2.35 16.18
C PHE A 247 0.33 -1.48 17.00
N VAL A 248 -0.10 -0.31 17.48
CA VAL A 248 0.70 0.48 18.42
C VAL A 248 0.78 -0.23 19.77
N CYS A 249 -0.35 -0.65 20.35
CA CYS A 249 -0.40 -1.14 21.71
C CYS A 249 0.19 -2.54 21.88
N LEU A 250 0.04 -3.43 20.89
CA LEU A 250 0.41 -4.84 20.98
C LEU A 250 1.88 -5.06 21.38
N PRO A 251 2.89 -4.46 20.71
CA PRO A 251 4.27 -4.70 21.09
C PRO A 251 4.59 -4.16 22.49
N PHE A 252 4.06 -3.01 22.87
CA PHE A 252 4.28 -2.46 24.20
C PHE A 252 3.63 -3.29 25.30
N LEU A 253 2.43 -3.83 25.04
CA LEU A 253 1.74 -4.73 25.98
C LEU A 253 2.56 -6.02 26.20
N LEU A 254 3.07 -6.63 25.14
CA LEU A 254 3.89 -7.83 25.23
C LEU A 254 5.18 -7.58 26.00
N ILE A 255 5.90 -6.49 25.68
CA ILE A 255 7.12 -6.10 26.37
C ILE A 255 6.83 -5.77 27.84
N GLY A 256 5.75 -5.06 28.14
CA GLY A 256 5.32 -4.78 29.52
C GLY A 256 4.98 -6.03 30.33
N LYS A 257 4.65 -7.15 29.68
CA LYS A 257 4.48 -8.49 30.29
C LYS A 257 5.77 -9.32 30.32
N GLY A 258 6.92 -8.73 29.98
CA GLY A 258 8.23 -9.38 30.05
C GLY A 258 8.67 -10.07 28.75
N ALA A 259 7.97 -9.90 27.64
CA ALA A 259 8.41 -10.44 26.35
C ALA A 259 9.61 -9.65 25.81
N ALA A 260 10.54 -10.33 25.15
CA ALA A 260 11.61 -9.67 24.40
C ALA A 260 11.04 -8.90 23.19
N VAL A 261 11.75 -7.87 22.75
CA VAL A 261 11.39 -7.06 21.56
C VAL A 261 11.23 -7.97 20.30
N THR A 262 12.08 -8.97 20.16
CA THR A 262 12.01 -9.95 19.07
C THR A 262 10.75 -10.81 19.15
N THR A 263 10.30 -11.20 20.33
CA THR A 263 9.03 -11.91 20.53
C THR A 263 7.85 -11.03 20.11
N ALA A 264 7.85 -9.75 20.47
CA ALA A 264 6.83 -8.81 20.04
C ALA A 264 6.84 -8.60 18.51
N GLY A 265 8.01 -8.55 17.88
CA GLY A 265 8.16 -8.45 16.43
C GLY A 265 7.62 -9.69 15.69
N PHE A 266 7.91 -10.90 16.17
CA PHE A 266 7.32 -12.12 15.61
C PHE A 266 5.82 -12.21 15.84
N ALA A 267 5.29 -11.74 16.97
CA ALA A 267 3.86 -11.66 17.21
C ALA A 267 3.17 -10.75 16.17
N LEU A 268 3.72 -9.58 15.87
CA LEU A 268 3.23 -8.71 14.79
C LEU A 268 3.26 -9.44 13.43
N THR A 269 4.34 -10.13 13.12
CA THR A 269 4.47 -10.93 11.89
C THR A 269 3.35 -11.97 11.78
N LEU A 270 3.04 -12.68 12.87
CA LEU A 270 1.95 -13.66 12.90
C LEU A 270 0.58 -13.00 12.66
N VAL A 271 0.35 -11.81 13.20
CA VAL A 271 -0.89 -11.04 12.92
C VAL A 271 -0.99 -10.69 11.44
N PHE A 272 0.11 -10.27 10.80
CA PHE A 272 0.12 -9.99 9.35
C PHE A 272 -0.14 -11.24 8.51
N ILE A 273 0.45 -12.38 8.88
CA ILE A 273 0.17 -13.68 8.23
C ILE A 273 -1.32 -14.03 8.36
N GLY A 274 -1.89 -13.88 9.58
CA GLY A 274 -3.31 -14.11 9.83
C GLY A 274 -4.21 -13.21 8.98
N GLY A 275 -3.85 -11.94 8.85
CA GLY A 275 -4.56 -10.97 7.99
C GLY A 275 -4.53 -11.35 6.51
N ALA A 276 -3.35 -11.73 5.99
CA ALA A 276 -3.19 -12.21 4.61
C ALA A 276 -3.99 -13.50 4.35
N ALA A 277 -3.91 -14.47 5.27
CA ALA A 277 -4.68 -15.73 5.19
C ALA A 277 -6.19 -15.48 5.25
N GLY A 278 -6.64 -14.56 6.11
CA GLY A 278 -8.06 -14.18 6.22
C GLY A 278 -8.61 -13.60 4.91
N LYS A 279 -7.86 -12.72 4.25
CA LYS A 279 -8.24 -12.18 2.92
C LYS A 279 -8.38 -13.28 1.87
N LEU A 280 -7.45 -14.25 1.85
CA LEU A 280 -7.52 -15.38 0.91
C LEU A 280 -8.72 -16.29 1.19
N ALA A 281 -9.04 -16.53 2.45
CA ALA A 281 -10.19 -17.32 2.86
C ALA A 281 -11.51 -16.63 2.47
N CYS A 282 -11.64 -15.33 2.76
CA CYS A 282 -12.83 -14.55 2.39
C CYS A 282 -13.01 -14.46 0.87
N GLY A 283 -11.93 -14.30 0.10
CA GLY A 283 -11.99 -14.25 -1.35
C GLY A 283 -12.42 -15.55 -2.03
N ARG A 284 -12.30 -16.69 -1.33
CA ARG A 284 -12.75 -18.01 -1.81
C ARG A 284 -14.15 -18.39 -1.32
N SER A 285 -14.71 -17.63 -0.38
CA SER A 285 -16.06 -17.92 0.13
C SER A 285 -17.11 -17.61 -0.93
N PRO A 286 -18.08 -18.53 -1.18
CA PRO A 286 -19.18 -18.29 -2.13
C PRO A 286 -20.07 -17.10 -1.73
N ILE A 287 -19.99 -16.62 -0.50
CA ILE A 287 -20.66 -15.40 -0.03
C ILE A 287 -20.13 -14.15 -0.75
N GLY A 288 -18.85 -14.12 -1.15
CA GLY A 288 -18.25 -13.03 -1.94
C GLY A 288 -18.74 -12.96 -3.39
N SER A 289 -19.30 -14.04 -3.94
CA SER A 289 -19.88 -14.09 -5.28
C SER A 289 -21.40 -13.83 -5.31
N ALA A 290 -22.07 -13.80 -4.15
CA ALA A 290 -23.54 -13.75 -4.04
C ALA A 290 -24.08 -12.39 -3.57
N THR A 291 -23.24 -11.39 -3.31
CA THR A 291 -23.75 -10.10 -2.83
C THR A 291 -23.77 -9.04 -3.92
N SER A 292 -24.75 -9.16 -4.79
CA SER A 292 -25.56 -7.98 -5.02
C SER A 292 -26.49 -7.79 -3.78
N LEU A 293 -26.01 -7.08 -2.76
CA LEU A 293 -26.84 -6.61 -1.63
C LEU A 293 -28.21 -6.03 -2.06
N PRO A 294 -28.39 -5.43 -3.26
CA PRO A 294 -29.69 -5.03 -3.78
C PRO A 294 -30.71 -6.16 -3.90
N SER A 295 -30.27 -7.41 -4.17
CA SER A 295 -31.23 -8.52 -4.36
C SER A 295 -31.83 -9.08 -3.07
N LEU A 296 -31.16 -8.91 -1.93
CA LEU A 296 -31.70 -9.29 -0.62
C LEU A 296 -32.70 -8.26 -0.09
N PHE A 297 -32.48 -6.99 -0.34
CA PHE A 297 -33.44 -5.92 -0.01
C PHE A 297 -34.65 -5.93 -0.94
N ALA A 298 -34.46 -6.13 -2.24
CA ALA A 298 -35.53 -6.22 -3.20
C ALA A 298 -36.42 -7.47 -3.06
N ARG A 299 -35.94 -8.55 -2.42
CA ARG A 299 -36.78 -9.70 -2.06
C ARG A 299 -37.62 -9.43 -0.80
N ARG A 300 -37.13 -8.60 0.11
CA ARG A 300 -37.87 -8.30 1.35
C ARG A 300 -38.98 -7.27 1.15
N SER A 301 -38.84 -6.31 0.22
CA SER A 301 -39.89 -5.34 -0.08
C SER A 301 -41.12 -5.95 -0.78
N ARG A 302 -40.97 -7.05 -1.52
CA ARG A 302 -42.09 -7.75 -2.16
C ARG A 302 -42.89 -8.68 -1.22
N GLN A 303 -42.44 -8.92 0.01
CA GLN A 303 -43.19 -9.72 0.98
C GLN A 303 -44.17 -8.88 1.83
N TRP A 304 -44.15 -7.55 1.74
CA TRP A 304 -45.08 -6.70 2.48
C TRP A 304 -46.29 -6.23 1.68
N GLU A 305 -46.37 -6.56 0.37
CA GLU A 305 -47.53 -6.27 -0.48
C GLU A 305 -48.61 -7.36 -0.44
N LEU A 306 -48.46 -8.37 0.40
CA LEU A 306 -49.43 -9.48 0.53
C LEU A 306 -50.05 -9.61 1.94
N TRP A 307 -50.03 -8.52 2.74
CA TRP A 307 -50.85 -8.45 3.98
C TRP A 307 -51.60 -7.15 4.09
#